data_8b4787fdb7fb69ffc555b250bcf7d16f
#
_entry.id   8b4787fdb7fb69ffc555b250bcf7d16f
#
_cell.length_a   1.000
_cell.length_b   1.000
_cell.length_c   1.000
_cell.angle_alpha   90.00
_cell.angle_beta   90.00
_cell.angle_gamma   90.00
#
_symmetry.space_group_name_H-M   'P 1'
#
loop_
_entity.id
_entity.type
_entity.pdbx_description
1 polymer ?
#
loop_
_entity_poly.entity_id
_entity_poly.type
_entity_poly.pdbx_seq_one_letter_code
_entity_poly.pdbx_strand_id
1 'polypeptide(L)'
;FASNGSGTSGLGITALPSQDVSVSAGIVEGAVFRLANPVIQTAQPVDFGKVRINSAASQALSILNDVPNDGFSEKLNATAGVPTGAATVSGSFGLLAPQGVDNSNIVVGLNTSVAGVRSGAGTIGFASDGTGTSGLGITPLASQGVDVTGEVYRLADPTLNTPTVTLLARVGDAVPSANLSVTNNSPDQYTEALKVDIGPVSAGFSGSGAIAALAAQATDAASLSVSLASTATSQNINGTAELDFQSTGAGTTGEADVSVGSAFVSLAGKVYEKAVALVQQVVDFGIVHVGELVAALGVSVTNDAPGAALNDTLTGSIGGASGPFTTAGNLGTGLLAGVTDTSSLGVELDTSAAGIFAGTAAASLFSHNPDMADLALGSFQVDLMAQVNNYANADLAKTGGGGSFGGGGLEYFLDFGNVLLNSGPLVASLEVRNAVSGPADLLDGLFNILGTQDFAYNAFNDFFNLAGGAALGGLSVSFDPTSLGVFSDDIVLVSSGHNGSGYRAGLDEITLRVRANVVSDAGGTVPEPGSLALVAIALAAMRLARRHIAVAAMSMVV
;
A
#
# COMPACT_ATOMS: atom_id res chain seq x y z
N PHE A 1 87.25 -15.83 -47.68
CA PHE A 1 86.57 -14.83 -46.86
C PHE A 1 85.66 -13.99 -47.75
N ALA A 2 84.55 -13.52 -47.20
CA ALA A 2 83.69 -12.58 -47.93
C ALA A 2 83.29 -11.45 -46.98
N SER A 3 83.31 -10.23 -47.52
CA SER A 3 82.77 -9.09 -46.81
C SER A 3 81.31 -8.88 -47.27
N ASN A 4 80.41 -8.83 -46.32
CA ASN A 4 79.02 -8.52 -46.63
C ASN A 4 78.77 -7.03 -46.45
N GLY A 5 78.63 -6.32 -47.54
CA GLY A 5 78.32 -4.88 -47.56
C GLY A 5 76.82 -4.56 -47.47
N SER A 6 75.93 -5.55 -47.35
CA SER A 6 74.49 -5.31 -47.18
C SER A 6 74.21 -4.70 -45.83
N GLY A 7 73.83 -3.47 -45.76
CA GLY A 7 73.55 -2.66 -44.57
C GLY A 7 74.55 -1.54 -44.25
N THR A 8 75.70 -1.54 -44.81
CA THR A 8 76.70 -0.49 -44.60
C THR A 8 77.13 0.24 -45.90
N SER A 9 77.41 -0.48 -46.97
CA SER A 9 77.84 0.13 -48.25
C SER A 9 76.86 -0.06 -49.38
N GLY A 10 75.77 -0.81 -49.19
CA GLY A 10 74.82 -1.12 -50.29
C GLY A 10 75.43 -2.02 -51.41
N LEU A 11 76.61 -2.49 -51.22
CA LEU A 11 77.26 -3.39 -52.15
C LEU A 11 76.95 -4.83 -51.72
N GLY A 12 76.76 -5.71 -52.69
CA GLY A 12 76.52 -7.15 -52.44
C GLY A 12 77.72 -7.79 -51.78
N ILE A 13 77.59 -9.10 -51.56
CA ILE A 13 78.67 -9.91 -50.96
C ILE A 13 79.88 -9.80 -51.89
N THR A 14 80.92 -9.11 -51.43
CA THR A 14 82.19 -9.06 -52.13
C THR A 14 83.09 -10.14 -51.59
N ALA A 15 83.46 -11.09 -52.40
CA ALA A 15 84.48 -12.03 -52.05
C ALA A 15 85.76 -11.28 -51.65
N LEU A 16 86.16 -11.37 -50.42
CA LEU A 16 87.45 -10.90 -49.99
C LEU A 16 88.52 -11.86 -50.55
N PRO A 17 89.65 -11.37 -50.98
CA PRO A 17 90.71 -12.25 -51.42
C PRO A 17 91.03 -13.24 -50.34
N SER A 18 91.16 -14.49 -50.73
CA SER A 18 91.76 -15.50 -49.88
C SER A 18 93.06 -14.89 -49.38
N GLN A 19 93.22 -14.90 -48.04
CA GLN A 19 94.56 -14.64 -47.51
C GLN A 19 95.44 -15.79 -47.86
N ASP A 20 96.25 -15.59 -48.92
CA ASP A 20 97.31 -16.52 -49.24
C ASP A 20 98.38 -16.39 -48.15
N VAL A 21 98.57 -17.41 -47.38
CA VAL A 21 99.70 -17.47 -46.50
C VAL A 21 100.88 -17.85 -47.43
N SER A 22 101.74 -16.89 -47.82
CA SER A 22 102.94 -17.17 -48.55
C SER A 22 103.88 -17.99 -47.63
N VAL A 23 104.01 -19.24 -47.95
CA VAL A 23 105.00 -20.12 -47.26
C VAL A 23 106.22 -20.08 -48.16
N SER A 24 107.26 -19.42 -47.71
CA SER A 24 108.51 -19.35 -48.48
C SER A 24 109.47 -20.50 -48.25
N ALA A 25 109.19 -21.40 -47.25
CA ALA A 25 109.95 -22.62 -47.09
C ALA A 25 109.26 -23.52 -46.03
N GLY A 26 108.28 -24.28 -46.41
CA GLY A 26 107.56 -25.20 -45.53
C GLY A 26 106.05 -25.26 -45.76
N ILE A 27 105.37 -26.33 -45.48
CA ILE A 27 103.93 -26.49 -45.55
C ILE A 27 103.35 -25.64 -44.44
N VAL A 28 102.60 -24.56 -44.74
CA VAL A 28 101.74 -23.87 -43.79
C VAL A 28 100.33 -24.48 -43.88
N GLU A 29 100.03 -25.31 -42.95
CA GLU A 29 98.65 -25.81 -42.83
C GLU A 29 97.79 -24.73 -42.25
N GLY A 30 96.92 -24.15 -43.07
CA GLY A 30 95.88 -23.20 -42.66
C GLY A 30 94.57 -23.96 -42.46
N ALA A 31 94.04 -23.94 -41.28
CA ALA A 31 92.65 -24.44 -41.01
C ALA A 31 91.66 -23.32 -41.20
N VAL A 32 90.66 -23.55 -41.98
CA VAL A 32 89.50 -22.64 -42.12
C VAL A 32 88.35 -23.11 -41.23
N PHE A 33 87.94 -22.21 -40.30
CA PHE A 33 86.90 -22.51 -39.43
C PHE A 33 85.61 -21.78 -39.88
N ARG A 34 84.42 -22.44 -39.64
CA ARG A 34 83.12 -21.87 -39.86
C ARG A 34 82.74 -21.11 -38.63
N LEU A 35 82.17 -19.89 -38.80
CA LEU A 35 81.51 -19.20 -37.72
C LEU A 35 80.27 -19.97 -37.25
N ALA A 36 79.90 -19.83 -36.00
CA ALA A 36 78.66 -20.38 -35.47
C ALA A 36 77.45 -19.86 -36.28
N ASN A 37 76.43 -20.68 -36.44
CA ASN A 37 75.19 -20.35 -37.12
C ASN A 37 74.00 -20.50 -36.18
N PRO A 38 73.52 -19.43 -35.54
CA PRO A 38 72.40 -19.48 -34.61
C PRO A 38 71.06 -19.69 -35.34
N VAL A 39 70.33 -20.72 -34.95
CA VAL A 39 68.95 -20.99 -35.40
C VAL A 39 68.03 -21.07 -34.19
N ILE A 40 67.09 -20.18 -34.10
CA ILE A 40 66.02 -20.22 -33.09
C ILE A 40 64.98 -21.22 -33.57
N GLN A 41 64.86 -22.36 -32.85
CA GLN A 41 63.95 -23.46 -33.20
C GLN A 41 62.55 -23.26 -32.60
N THR A 42 62.43 -22.42 -31.58
CA THR A 42 61.15 -22.08 -30.99
C THR A 42 60.22 -21.44 -32.00
N ALA A 43 59.00 -21.98 -32.15
CA ALA A 43 57.99 -21.40 -33.06
C ALA A 43 57.66 -19.95 -32.69
N GLN A 44 57.50 -19.11 -33.76
CA GLN A 44 57.23 -17.70 -33.61
C GLN A 44 55.91 -17.32 -34.32
N PRO A 45 55.14 -16.36 -33.78
CA PRO A 45 55.36 -15.68 -32.49
C PRO A 45 55.23 -16.66 -31.32
N VAL A 46 55.92 -16.38 -30.20
CA VAL A 46 55.67 -17.06 -28.95
C VAL A 46 54.36 -16.48 -28.38
N ASP A 47 53.29 -17.25 -28.47
CA ASP A 47 51.96 -16.84 -28.00
C ASP A 47 51.73 -17.33 -26.56
N PHE A 48 51.59 -16.40 -25.62
CA PHE A 48 51.27 -16.68 -24.22
C PHE A 48 49.77 -16.84 -23.99
N GLY A 49 48.95 -16.68 -25.04
CA GLY A 49 47.48 -16.77 -24.94
C GLY A 49 46.88 -15.71 -24.02
N LYS A 50 45.93 -16.15 -23.23
CA LYS A 50 45.23 -15.27 -22.26
C LYS A 50 45.87 -15.47 -20.87
N VAL A 51 46.38 -14.40 -20.29
CA VAL A 51 47.08 -14.41 -19.01
C VAL A 51 46.49 -13.35 -18.05
N ARG A 52 46.54 -13.64 -16.76
CA ARG A 52 46.11 -12.69 -15.73
C ARG A 52 47.16 -11.60 -15.53
N ILE A 53 46.73 -10.39 -15.25
CA ILE A 53 47.61 -9.28 -14.91
C ILE A 53 48.58 -9.64 -13.77
N ASN A 54 49.84 -9.24 -13.93
CA ASN A 54 50.96 -9.55 -13.01
C ASN A 54 51.27 -11.03 -12.84
N SER A 55 50.70 -11.92 -13.64
CA SER A 55 51.13 -13.32 -13.68
C SER A 55 52.43 -13.49 -14.49
N ALA A 56 53.15 -14.55 -14.21
CA ALA A 56 54.37 -14.89 -14.95
C ALA A 56 54.00 -15.48 -16.32
N ALA A 57 54.50 -14.85 -17.38
CA ALA A 57 54.35 -15.31 -18.77
C ALA A 57 55.75 -15.35 -19.43
N SER A 58 56.39 -16.52 -19.39
CA SER A 58 57.72 -16.69 -19.91
C SER A 58 57.93 -18.08 -20.46
N GLN A 59 58.80 -18.19 -21.47
CA GLN A 59 59.18 -19.44 -22.14
C GLN A 59 60.67 -19.42 -22.48
N ALA A 60 61.38 -20.52 -22.18
CA ALA A 60 62.74 -20.71 -22.65
C ALA A 60 62.77 -20.96 -24.15
N LEU A 61 63.75 -20.38 -24.82
CA LEU A 61 63.96 -20.57 -26.26
C LEU A 61 64.82 -21.80 -26.51
N SER A 62 64.55 -22.51 -27.61
CA SER A 62 65.42 -23.55 -28.16
C SER A 62 66.28 -22.92 -29.24
N ILE A 63 67.59 -22.89 -29.02
CA ILE A 63 68.58 -22.29 -29.91
C ILE A 63 69.62 -23.31 -30.28
N LEU A 64 69.76 -23.59 -31.56
CA LEU A 64 70.71 -24.53 -32.15
C LEU A 64 71.91 -23.77 -32.72
N ASN A 65 73.14 -24.25 -32.50
CA ASN A 65 74.29 -23.90 -33.29
C ASN A 65 74.35 -24.83 -34.52
N ASP A 66 73.74 -24.45 -35.62
CA ASP A 66 73.54 -25.26 -36.83
C ASP A 66 74.76 -25.22 -37.75
N VAL A 67 75.88 -25.77 -37.24
CA VAL A 67 77.10 -25.96 -38.00
C VAL A 67 77.56 -27.40 -37.80
N PRO A 68 78.28 -28.06 -38.77
CA PRO A 68 78.80 -29.38 -38.65
C PRO A 68 79.70 -29.54 -37.44
N ASN A 69 79.56 -30.65 -36.73
CA ASN A 69 80.47 -31.03 -35.60
C ASN A 69 81.66 -31.87 -36.11
N ASP A 70 82.51 -31.24 -36.91
CA ASP A 70 83.62 -31.82 -37.64
C ASP A 70 85.03 -31.36 -37.14
N GLY A 71 85.00 -30.57 -36.06
CA GLY A 71 86.21 -29.94 -35.50
C GLY A 71 86.63 -28.62 -36.10
N PHE A 72 85.98 -28.20 -37.20
CA PHE A 72 86.28 -26.96 -37.89
C PHE A 72 85.14 -25.94 -37.82
N SER A 73 84.34 -25.97 -36.76
CA SER A 73 83.24 -25.01 -36.49
C SER A 73 83.40 -24.38 -35.11
N GLU A 74 83.11 -23.10 -35.00
CA GLU A 74 83.22 -22.36 -33.75
C GLU A 74 82.00 -22.56 -32.89
N LYS A 75 82.11 -22.21 -31.62
CA LYS A 75 81.05 -22.29 -30.62
C LYS A 75 80.21 -21.05 -30.66
N LEU A 76 78.97 -21.21 -30.24
CA LEU A 76 77.99 -20.10 -30.23
C LEU A 76 77.84 -19.52 -28.82
N ASN A 77 77.93 -18.19 -28.68
CA ASN A 77 77.55 -17.42 -27.53
C ASN A 77 76.23 -16.67 -27.83
N ALA A 78 75.32 -16.58 -26.87
CA ALA A 78 74.12 -15.78 -26.97
C ALA A 78 73.91 -14.97 -25.69
N THR A 79 73.31 -13.77 -25.84
CA THR A 79 72.95 -12.93 -24.72
C THR A 79 71.66 -12.19 -25.02
N ALA A 80 70.82 -12.01 -24.00
CA ALA A 80 69.61 -11.17 -24.09
C ALA A 80 69.98 -9.72 -24.41
N GLY A 81 69.32 -9.14 -25.41
CA GLY A 81 69.46 -7.75 -25.80
C GLY A 81 68.28 -6.90 -25.24
N VAL A 82 68.09 -5.73 -25.87
CA VAL A 82 67.02 -4.81 -25.44
C VAL A 82 65.71 -5.23 -26.11
N PRO A 83 64.67 -5.58 -25.32
CA PRO A 83 63.35 -5.92 -25.87
C PRO A 83 62.61 -4.66 -26.36
N THR A 84 61.62 -4.85 -27.23
CA THR A 84 60.69 -3.83 -27.70
C THR A 84 59.25 -4.18 -27.31
N GLY A 85 58.37 -3.15 -27.24
CA GLY A 85 56.93 -3.35 -26.91
C GLY A 85 56.74 -3.93 -25.52
N ALA A 86 55.91 -4.95 -25.42
CA ALA A 86 55.65 -5.67 -24.17
C ALA A 86 56.51 -6.94 -23.97
N ALA A 87 57.51 -7.18 -24.85
CA ALA A 87 58.39 -8.31 -24.65
C ALA A 87 59.33 -8.12 -23.46
N THR A 88 59.72 -9.21 -22.84
CA THR A 88 60.82 -9.30 -21.91
C THR A 88 61.80 -10.37 -22.44
N VAL A 89 63.08 -10.17 -22.21
CA VAL A 89 64.10 -11.14 -22.57
C VAL A 89 65.18 -11.16 -21.49
N SER A 90 65.71 -12.32 -21.15
CA SER A 90 66.74 -12.45 -20.15
C SER A 90 67.61 -13.68 -20.43
N GLY A 91 68.77 -13.69 -19.78
CA GLY A 91 69.69 -14.83 -19.85
C GLY A 91 70.82 -14.70 -20.81
N SER A 92 71.72 -15.66 -20.76
CA SER A 92 72.87 -15.82 -21.70
C SER A 92 73.41 -17.21 -21.59
N PHE A 93 74.06 -17.69 -22.66
CA PHE A 93 74.88 -18.87 -22.64
C PHE A 93 76.16 -18.62 -23.43
N GLY A 94 77.17 -19.38 -23.15
CA GLY A 94 78.45 -19.33 -23.89
C GLY A 94 78.93 -20.69 -24.28
N LEU A 95 79.75 -20.72 -25.30
CA LEU A 95 80.47 -21.91 -25.79
C LEU A 95 79.54 -23.10 -26.15
N LEU A 96 78.39 -22.82 -26.73
CA LEU A 96 77.52 -23.89 -27.22
C LEU A 96 78.17 -24.59 -28.41
N ALA A 97 78.41 -25.90 -28.26
CA ALA A 97 79.10 -26.65 -29.27
C ALA A 97 78.35 -26.72 -30.60
N PRO A 98 79.08 -26.97 -31.71
CA PRO A 98 78.47 -27.32 -33.01
C PRO A 98 77.41 -28.42 -32.84
N GLN A 99 76.22 -28.25 -33.48
CA GLN A 99 75.05 -29.14 -33.33
C GLN A 99 74.49 -29.22 -31.87
N GLY A 100 75.03 -28.39 -30.99
CA GLY A 100 74.47 -28.24 -29.63
C GLY A 100 73.19 -27.40 -29.64
N VAL A 101 72.25 -27.71 -28.71
CA VAL A 101 71.01 -27.00 -28.48
C VAL A 101 70.98 -26.44 -27.05
N ASP A 102 70.74 -25.16 -26.91
CA ASP A 102 70.34 -24.58 -25.61
C ASP A 102 68.83 -24.39 -25.61
N ASN A 103 68.16 -24.83 -24.54
CA ASN A 103 66.71 -24.77 -24.36
C ASN A 103 66.30 -24.26 -22.96
N SER A 104 67.18 -23.60 -22.25
CA SER A 104 66.96 -23.18 -20.88
C SER A 104 67.49 -21.79 -20.50
N ASN A 105 68.60 -21.36 -21.12
CA ASN A 105 69.30 -20.18 -20.62
C ASN A 105 68.81 -18.84 -21.19
N ILE A 106 68.24 -18.82 -22.37
CA ILE A 106 67.58 -17.61 -22.91
C ILE A 106 66.06 -17.78 -22.73
N VAL A 107 65.49 -16.84 -22.04
CA VAL A 107 64.05 -16.82 -21.73
C VAL A 107 63.41 -15.55 -22.29
N VAL A 108 62.35 -15.71 -23.09
CA VAL A 108 61.49 -14.61 -23.51
C VAL A 108 60.20 -14.63 -22.70
N GLY A 109 59.58 -13.48 -22.54
CA GLY A 109 58.34 -13.36 -21.82
C GLY A 109 57.51 -12.15 -22.26
N LEU A 110 56.32 -12.06 -21.66
CA LEU A 110 55.40 -10.96 -21.88
C LEU A 110 55.29 -10.12 -20.61
N ASN A 111 55.36 -8.81 -20.70
CA ASN A 111 55.07 -7.89 -19.61
C ASN A 111 53.56 -7.87 -19.39
N THR A 112 53.09 -8.43 -18.28
CA THR A 112 51.69 -8.58 -17.89
C THR A 112 51.18 -7.46 -16.98
N SER A 113 51.95 -6.40 -16.75
CA SER A 113 51.58 -5.32 -15.84
C SER A 113 50.42 -4.41 -16.34
N VAL A 114 50.08 -4.50 -17.63
CA VAL A 114 49.04 -3.70 -18.26
C VAL A 114 48.12 -4.62 -19.06
N ALA A 115 46.83 -4.53 -18.83
CA ALA A 115 45.81 -5.32 -19.51
C ALA A 115 45.62 -4.88 -20.99
N GLY A 116 45.08 -5.79 -21.79
CA GLY A 116 44.81 -5.61 -23.19
C GLY A 116 45.61 -6.57 -24.07
N VAL A 117 45.51 -6.45 -25.39
CA VAL A 117 46.38 -7.14 -26.34
C VAL A 117 47.80 -6.61 -26.19
N ARG A 118 48.74 -7.53 -25.99
CA ARG A 118 50.14 -7.20 -25.75
C ARG A 118 51.03 -7.89 -26.80
N SER A 119 51.99 -7.17 -27.34
CA SER A 119 52.97 -7.70 -28.31
C SER A 119 54.28 -6.97 -28.18
N GLY A 120 55.33 -7.63 -28.61
CA GLY A 120 56.70 -7.07 -28.67
C GLY A 120 57.67 -8.06 -29.22
N ALA A 121 58.94 -7.68 -29.30
CA ALA A 121 59.99 -8.58 -29.72
C ALA A 121 61.16 -8.61 -28.72
N GLY A 122 61.57 -9.78 -28.29
CA GLY A 122 62.81 -10.00 -27.56
C GLY A 122 63.99 -10.07 -28.51
N THR A 123 64.98 -9.26 -28.31
CA THR A 123 66.21 -9.28 -29.12
C THR A 123 67.26 -10.16 -28.49
N ILE A 124 67.84 -11.07 -29.28
CA ILE A 124 68.95 -11.95 -28.84
C ILE A 124 70.18 -11.58 -29.65
N GLY A 125 71.25 -11.17 -28.98
CA GLY A 125 72.55 -10.94 -29.54
C GLY A 125 73.37 -12.25 -29.63
N PHE A 126 73.96 -12.54 -30.75
CA PHE A 126 74.74 -13.70 -30.99
C PHE A 126 76.21 -13.38 -31.28
N ALA A 127 77.12 -14.29 -30.93
CA ALA A 127 78.53 -14.20 -31.29
C ALA A 127 79.13 -15.60 -31.54
N SER A 128 80.00 -15.70 -32.51
CA SER A 128 80.83 -16.89 -32.73
C SER A 128 82.07 -16.78 -31.85
N ASP A 129 82.37 -17.83 -31.11
CA ASP A 129 83.50 -17.89 -30.15
C ASP A 129 84.48 -18.96 -30.57
N GLY A 130 85.69 -18.52 -31.01
CA GLY A 130 86.77 -19.35 -31.43
C GLY A 130 87.56 -19.98 -30.29
N THR A 131 87.20 -19.68 -29.01
CA THR A 131 87.90 -20.22 -27.85
C THR A 131 87.85 -21.75 -27.82
N GLY A 132 89.02 -22.43 -27.91
CA GLY A 132 89.14 -23.91 -27.90
C GLY A 132 88.76 -24.55 -29.22
N THR A 133 88.61 -23.75 -30.33
CA THR A 133 88.43 -24.23 -31.70
C THR A 133 89.43 -23.56 -32.64
N SER A 134 89.07 -22.44 -33.26
CA SER A 134 89.95 -21.72 -34.17
C SER A 134 91.06 -20.93 -33.46
N GLY A 135 90.90 -20.62 -32.18
CA GLY A 135 91.76 -19.72 -31.43
C GLY A 135 91.57 -18.21 -31.82
N LEU A 136 90.64 -17.92 -32.72
CA LEU A 136 90.25 -16.58 -33.03
C LEU A 136 89.32 -16.00 -31.94
N GLY A 137 89.32 -14.74 -31.74
CA GLY A 137 88.49 -14.10 -30.71
C GLY A 137 86.97 -14.24 -30.95
N ILE A 138 86.18 -13.48 -30.23
CA ILE A 138 84.73 -13.46 -30.39
C ILE A 138 84.36 -12.59 -31.57
N THR A 139 83.58 -13.12 -32.50
CA THR A 139 83.05 -12.42 -33.68
C THR A 139 81.55 -12.18 -33.50
N PRO A 140 81.07 -10.94 -33.41
CA PRO A 140 79.65 -10.64 -33.35
C PRO A 140 78.92 -11.19 -34.58
N LEU A 141 77.74 -11.80 -34.35
CA LEU A 141 76.83 -12.26 -35.37
C LEU A 141 75.60 -11.35 -35.40
N ALA A 142 74.78 -11.44 -36.44
CA ALA A 142 73.51 -10.68 -36.52
C ALA A 142 72.60 -11.09 -35.37
N SER A 143 72.04 -10.11 -34.66
CA SER A 143 71.00 -10.33 -33.67
C SER A 143 69.68 -10.81 -34.33
N GLN A 144 68.93 -11.64 -33.62
CA GLN A 144 67.60 -12.08 -34.07
C GLN A 144 66.55 -11.60 -33.10
N GLY A 145 65.34 -11.23 -33.61
CA GLY A 145 64.18 -10.93 -32.82
C GLY A 145 63.31 -12.18 -32.61
N VAL A 146 62.68 -12.28 -31.47
CA VAL A 146 61.65 -13.25 -31.20
C VAL A 146 60.37 -12.53 -30.83
N ASP A 147 59.37 -12.60 -31.70
CA ASP A 147 58.08 -11.97 -31.50
C ASP A 147 57.32 -12.73 -30.37
N VAL A 148 56.71 -11.95 -29.48
CA VAL A 148 55.85 -12.43 -28.41
C VAL A 148 54.49 -11.77 -28.50
N THR A 149 53.42 -12.54 -28.20
CA THR A 149 52.05 -12.05 -28.19
C THR A 149 51.29 -12.61 -26.98
N GLY A 150 50.19 -11.94 -26.61
CA GLY A 150 49.27 -12.43 -25.59
C GLY A 150 48.18 -11.40 -25.25
N GLU A 151 47.16 -11.85 -24.59
CA GLU A 151 46.08 -11.01 -24.05
C GLU A 151 46.16 -11.00 -22.52
N VAL A 152 46.28 -9.83 -21.94
CA VAL A 152 46.38 -9.67 -20.48
C VAL A 152 45.05 -9.23 -19.92
N TYR A 153 44.52 -9.96 -18.96
CA TYR A 153 43.22 -9.72 -18.32
C TYR A 153 43.40 -9.20 -16.91
N ARG A 154 42.63 -8.13 -16.56
CA ARG A 154 42.49 -7.61 -15.18
C ARG A 154 41.66 -8.58 -14.36
N LEU A 155 41.71 -8.43 -13.06
CA LEU A 155 40.71 -9.01 -12.15
C LEU A 155 39.36 -8.30 -12.34
N ALA A 156 38.29 -8.97 -12.02
CA ALA A 156 36.95 -8.38 -11.96
C ALA A 156 36.90 -7.22 -10.97
N ASP A 157 36.05 -6.22 -11.25
CA ASP A 157 35.85 -5.03 -10.43
C ASP A 157 34.38 -4.95 -9.99
N PRO A 158 34.04 -5.52 -8.80
CA PRO A 158 32.67 -5.61 -8.35
C PRO A 158 32.12 -4.27 -7.86
N THR A 159 30.89 -3.94 -8.27
CA THR A 159 30.08 -2.85 -7.70
C THR A 159 28.73 -3.40 -7.26
N LEU A 160 28.41 -3.25 -5.97
CA LEU A 160 27.08 -3.54 -5.41
C LEU A 160 26.15 -2.35 -5.67
N ASN A 161 25.11 -2.55 -6.50
CA ASN A 161 24.15 -1.50 -6.86
C ASN A 161 22.97 -1.41 -5.87
N THR A 162 22.72 -2.45 -5.07
CA THR A 162 21.62 -2.56 -4.11
C THR A 162 22.16 -2.64 -2.68
N PRO A 163 22.69 -1.55 -2.10
CA PRO A 163 23.33 -1.60 -0.78
C PRO A 163 22.34 -1.70 0.37
N THR A 164 21.04 -1.45 0.13
CA THR A 164 19.98 -1.52 1.14
C THR A 164 18.74 -2.20 0.60
N VAL A 165 18.07 -3.00 1.42
CA VAL A 165 16.80 -3.67 1.11
C VAL A 165 15.88 -3.56 2.32
N THR A 166 14.61 -3.18 2.05
CA THR A 166 13.52 -3.22 3.04
C THR A 166 12.49 -4.24 2.60
N LEU A 167 12.19 -5.20 3.48
CA LEU A 167 11.22 -6.28 3.25
C LEU A 167 10.02 -6.08 4.17
N LEU A 168 8.85 -5.93 3.59
CA LEU A 168 7.60 -5.60 4.27
C LEU A 168 6.59 -6.71 4.07
N ALA A 169 5.88 -7.09 5.14
CA ALA A 169 4.81 -8.07 5.09
C ALA A 169 3.82 -7.84 6.24
N ARG A 170 2.67 -8.46 6.17
CA ARG A 170 1.79 -8.70 7.30
C ARG A 170 1.89 -10.15 7.74
N VAL A 171 1.55 -10.41 8.99
CA VAL A 171 1.52 -11.78 9.54
C VAL A 171 0.65 -12.68 8.67
N GLY A 172 1.23 -13.82 8.27
CA GLY A 172 0.60 -14.81 7.40
C GLY A 172 0.64 -14.50 5.90
N ASP A 173 1.23 -13.39 5.47
CA ASP A 173 1.45 -13.11 4.05
C ASP A 173 2.58 -14.00 3.50
N ALA A 174 2.66 -14.13 2.17
CA ALA A 174 3.81 -14.75 1.53
C ALA A 174 5.11 -14.05 1.93
N VAL A 175 6.17 -14.82 2.09
CA VAL A 175 7.50 -14.29 2.44
C VAL A 175 7.98 -13.35 1.34
N PRO A 176 8.21 -12.06 1.65
CA PRO A 176 8.72 -11.11 0.67
C PRO A 176 10.18 -11.37 0.35
N SER A 177 10.56 -11.14 -0.89
CA SER A 177 11.93 -11.22 -1.39
C SER A 177 12.26 -10.02 -2.27
N ALA A 178 13.55 -9.70 -2.34
CA ALA A 178 14.06 -8.67 -3.22
C ALA A 178 15.33 -9.15 -3.91
N ASN A 179 15.47 -8.84 -5.18
CA ASN A 179 16.68 -9.14 -5.94
C ASN A 179 17.77 -8.13 -5.63
N LEU A 180 19.01 -8.62 -5.67
CA LEU A 180 20.21 -7.80 -5.54
C LEU A 180 20.82 -7.55 -6.92
N SER A 181 21.39 -6.38 -7.10
CA SER A 181 22.05 -6.00 -8.34
C SER A 181 23.54 -5.80 -8.14
N VAL A 182 24.33 -6.44 -8.98
CA VAL A 182 25.80 -6.37 -8.98
C VAL A 182 26.28 -6.11 -10.40
N THR A 183 27.30 -5.26 -10.53
CA THR A 183 27.98 -4.95 -11.80
C THR A 183 29.45 -5.36 -11.72
N ASN A 184 30.00 -5.97 -12.78
CA ASN A 184 31.42 -6.05 -13.02
C ASN A 184 31.85 -4.75 -13.70
N ASN A 185 32.24 -3.74 -12.91
CA ASN A 185 32.48 -2.35 -13.34
C ASN A 185 33.85 -2.15 -14.02
N SER A 186 34.13 -2.95 -14.99
CA SER A 186 35.42 -2.96 -15.68
C SER A 186 35.44 -2.00 -16.87
N PRO A 187 36.60 -1.40 -17.22
CA PRO A 187 36.66 -0.42 -18.28
C PRO A 187 36.50 -1.03 -19.69
N ASP A 188 36.85 -2.29 -19.88
CA ASP A 188 36.84 -2.98 -21.17
C ASP A 188 36.73 -4.52 -21.04
N GLN A 189 36.73 -5.19 -22.19
CA GLN A 189 36.60 -6.65 -22.28
C GLN A 189 37.81 -7.46 -21.75
N TYR A 190 38.97 -6.78 -21.54
CA TYR A 190 40.19 -7.44 -21.02
C TYR A 190 40.15 -7.51 -19.48
N THR A 191 39.06 -8.08 -18.97
CA THR A 191 38.80 -8.28 -17.56
C THR A 191 38.20 -9.66 -17.38
N GLU A 192 38.61 -10.36 -16.35
CA GLU A 192 38.02 -11.64 -15.96
C GLU A 192 36.55 -11.49 -15.54
N ALA A 193 35.78 -12.54 -15.62
CA ALA A 193 34.41 -12.54 -15.17
C ALA A 193 34.34 -12.44 -13.64
N LEU A 194 33.26 -11.80 -13.15
CA LEU A 194 32.96 -11.73 -11.71
C LEU A 194 32.07 -12.90 -11.30
N LYS A 195 32.53 -13.65 -10.32
CA LYS A 195 31.74 -14.64 -9.60
C LYS A 195 31.28 -14.02 -8.28
N VAL A 196 30.00 -14.26 -7.91
CA VAL A 196 29.43 -13.75 -6.66
C VAL A 196 28.68 -14.86 -5.95
N ASP A 197 28.99 -15.06 -4.71
CA ASP A 197 28.28 -15.96 -3.79
C ASP A 197 27.67 -15.15 -2.64
N ILE A 198 26.52 -15.59 -2.12
CA ILE A 198 25.96 -15.02 -0.90
C ILE A 198 26.64 -15.72 0.27
N GLY A 199 27.36 -14.95 1.07
CA GLY A 199 28.00 -15.36 2.30
C GLY A 199 27.03 -15.41 3.49
N PRO A 200 27.50 -15.10 4.70
CA PRO A 200 26.67 -15.05 5.89
C PRO A 200 25.50 -14.05 5.79
N VAL A 201 24.32 -14.49 6.20
CA VAL A 201 23.11 -13.67 6.29
C VAL A 201 22.65 -13.63 7.75
N SER A 202 22.29 -12.44 8.23
CA SER A 202 21.80 -12.25 9.59
C SER A 202 20.54 -13.07 9.88
N ALA A 203 20.39 -13.53 11.13
CA ALA A 203 19.20 -14.25 11.58
C ALA A 203 17.91 -13.46 11.30
N GLY A 204 16.85 -14.15 10.89
CA GLY A 204 15.59 -13.55 10.47
C GLY A 204 15.51 -13.24 8.97
N PHE A 205 16.62 -13.36 8.26
CA PHE A 205 16.71 -13.22 6.80
C PHE A 205 17.27 -14.49 6.16
N SER A 206 17.08 -14.63 4.87
CA SER A 206 17.64 -15.69 4.04
C SER A 206 18.17 -15.08 2.75
N GLY A 207 19.26 -15.64 2.23
CA GLY A 207 19.82 -15.31 0.93
C GLY A 207 19.78 -16.50 0.00
N SER A 208 19.64 -16.28 -1.29
CA SER A 208 19.66 -17.35 -2.29
C SER A 208 20.21 -16.89 -3.62
N GLY A 209 20.76 -17.86 -4.37
CA GLY A 209 21.34 -17.63 -5.68
C GLY A 209 22.85 -17.42 -5.65
N ALA A 210 23.44 -17.40 -6.85
CA ALA A 210 24.85 -17.13 -7.10
C ALA A 210 25.03 -16.64 -8.54
N ILE A 211 26.09 -15.90 -8.79
CA ILE A 211 26.53 -15.52 -10.13
C ILE A 211 27.82 -16.29 -10.43
N ALA A 212 27.79 -17.19 -11.39
CA ALA A 212 28.96 -18.01 -11.73
C ALA A 212 30.01 -17.23 -12.52
N ALA A 213 29.61 -16.37 -13.45
CA ALA A 213 30.51 -15.60 -14.30
C ALA A 213 29.78 -14.41 -14.92
N LEU A 214 29.91 -13.23 -14.33
CA LEU A 214 29.40 -11.98 -14.89
C LEU A 214 30.48 -11.35 -15.75
N ALA A 215 30.21 -11.19 -17.03
CA ALA A 215 31.14 -10.62 -17.98
C ALA A 215 31.54 -9.17 -17.60
N ALA A 216 32.70 -8.73 -18.10
CA ALA A 216 33.12 -7.34 -17.99
C ALA A 216 32.01 -6.39 -18.47
N GLN A 217 31.77 -5.30 -17.75
CA GLN A 217 30.76 -4.27 -18.02
C GLN A 217 29.29 -4.74 -17.92
N ALA A 218 29.05 -5.99 -17.57
CA ALA A 218 27.70 -6.51 -17.40
C ALA A 218 27.17 -6.26 -15.98
N THR A 219 25.82 -6.18 -15.87
CA THR A 219 25.08 -6.11 -14.61
C THR A 219 24.13 -7.29 -14.52
N ASP A 220 24.11 -7.94 -13.37
CA ASP A 220 23.09 -8.91 -12.99
C ASP A 220 22.18 -8.30 -11.92
N ALA A 221 20.86 -8.44 -12.08
CA ALA A 221 19.84 -7.94 -11.15
C ALA A 221 18.77 -9.01 -10.83
N ALA A 222 19.04 -10.26 -11.13
CA ALA A 222 18.05 -11.33 -11.02
C ALA A 222 18.55 -12.60 -10.31
N SER A 223 19.85 -12.88 -10.40
CA SER A 223 20.40 -14.15 -9.94
C SER A 223 20.59 -14.25 -8.42
N LEU A 224 20.65 -13.12 -7.73
CA LEU A 224 20.83 -13.04 -6.28
C LEU A 224 19.58 -12.44 -5.65
N SER A 225 19.14 -13.01 -4.54
CA SER A 225 17.99 -12.46 -3.80
C SER A 225 18.15 -12.62 -2.29
N VAL A 226 17.50 -11.73 -1.56
CA VAL A 226 17.33 -11.80 -0.11
C VAL A 226 15.84 -11.81 0.23
N SER A 227 15.47 -12.51 1.29
CA SER A 227 14.09 -12.62 1.76
C SER A 227 14.02 -12.60 3.28
N LEU A 228 12.83 -12.34 3.84
CA LEU A 228 12.58 -12.67 5.25
C LEU A 228 12.64 -14.20 5.43
N ALA A 229 13.03 -14.65 6.62
CA ALA A 229 13.00 -16.07 6.95
C ALA A 229 11.57 -16.54 7.26
N SER A 230 10.70 -15.66 7.79
CA SER A 230 9.34 -15.99 8.19
C SER A 230 8.46 -14.73 8.25
N THR A 231 7.17 -14.92 8.00
CA THR A 231 6.09 -13.95 8.25
C THR A 231 5.08 -14.47 9.29
N ALA A 232 5.41 -15.54 10.01
CA ALA A 232 4.48 -16.19 10.95
C ALA A 232 4.18 -15.36 12.21
N THR A 233 5.04 -14.41 12.55
CA THR A 233 4.88 -13.54 13.72
C THR A 233 5.30 -12.12 13.39
N SER A 234 4.71 -11.14 14.08
CA SER A 234 5.10 -9.75 13.99
C SER A 234 6.56 -9.56 14.41
N GLN A 235 7.33 -8.80 13.65
CA GLN A 235 8.75 -8.53 13.91
C GLN A 235 9.21 -7.21 13.30
N ASN A 236 10.21 -6.61 13.94
CA ASN A 236 10.95 -5.46 13.41
C ASN A 236 12.45 -5.76 13.60
N ILE A 237 13.09 -6.17 12.53
CA ILE A 237 14.46 -6.68 12.55
C ILE A 237 15.34 -5.96 11.55
N ASN A 238 16.61 -5.84 11.89
CA ASN A 238 17.65 -5.34 11.00
C ASN A 238 18.77 -6.37 10.93
N GLY A 239 19.47 -6.37 9.81
CA GLY A 239 20.57 -7.29 9.61
C GLY A 239 21.39 -6.95 8.38
N THR A 240 22.22 -7.88 7.96
CA THR A 240 23.06 -7.75 6.78
C THR A 240 23.10 -9.08 6.02
N ALA A 241 23.34 -9.01 4.71
CA ALA A 241 23.79 -10.12 3.89
C ALA A 241 25.16 -9.75 3.32
N GLU A 242 26.14 -10.64 3.46
CA GLU A 242 27.45 -10.50 2.85
C GLU A 242 27.42 -11.08 1.44
N LEU A 243 28.04 -10.38 0.49
CA LEU A 243 28.31 -10.87 -0.85
C LEU A 243 29.82 -11.04 -1.00
N ASP A 244 30.25 -12.27 -1.29
CA ASP A 244 31.63 -12.59 -1.56
C ASP A 244 31.92 -12.47 -3.06
N PHE A 245 32.91 -11.66 -3.40
CA PHE A 245 33.30 -11.39 -4.79
C PHE A 245 34.59 -12.12 -5.15
N GLN A 246 34.58 -12.81 -6.28
CA GLN A 246 35.75 -13.51 -6.82
C GLN A 246 35.91 -13.14 -8.30
N SER A 247 37.15 -12.91 -8.73
CA SER A 247 37.51 -12.87 -10.14
C SER A 247 37.76 -14.30 -10.62
N THR A 248 37.02 -14.73 -11.64
CA THR A 248 37.18 -16.08 -12.21
C THR A 248 37.82 -16.01 -13.56
N GLY A 249 38.91 -16.81 -13.74
CA GLY A 249 39.56 -17.01 -15.03
C GLY A 249 38.79 -17.93 -15.98
N ALA A 250 37.68 -18.53 -15.53
CA ALA A 250 36.87 -19.44 -16.35
C ALA A 250 36.39 -18.73 -17.64
N GLY A 251 36.73 -19.29 -18.80
CA GLY A 251 36.43 -18.72 -20.12
C GLY A 251 37.35 -17.56 -20.56
N THR A 252 38.30 -17.14 -19.72
CA THR A 252 39.33 -16.15 -20.05
C THR A 252 40.74 -16.72 -19.87
N THR A 253 41.38 -16.44 -18.73
CA THR A 253 42.78 -16.87 -18.45
C THR A 253 42.92 -18.33 -18.07
N GLY A 254 41.85 -19.01 -17.63
CA GLY A 254 41.89 -20.34 -17.07
C GLY A 254 42.51 -20.43 -15.67
N GLU A 255 42.84 -19.30 -15.05
CA GLU A 255 43.41 -19.22 -13.73
C GLU A 255 42.33 -19.50 -12.64
N ALA A 256 42.79 -19.95 -11.48
CA ALA A 256 41.93 -20.20 -10.32
C ALA A 256 41.22 -18.91 -9.86
N ASP A 257 40.02 -19.07 -9.24
CA ASP A 257 39.27 -17.97 -8.66
C ASP A 257 40.10 -17.24 -7.59
N VAL A 258 40.06 -15.93 -7.60
CA VAL A 258 40.76 -15.06 -6.65
C VAL A 258 39.76 -14.08 -6.04
N SER A 259 39.76 -13.97 -4.69
CA SER A 259 38.92 -12.98 -4.00
C SER A 259 39.26 -11.55 -4.42
N VAL A 260 38.24 -10.76 -4.74
CA VAL A 260 38.34 -9.34 -5.03
C VAL A 260 37.57 -8.51 -4.00
N GLY A 261 37.28 -9.11 -2.81
CA GLY A 261 36.66 -8.46 -1.66
C GLY A 261 35.25 -8.98 -1.36
N SER A 262 34.56 -8.30 -0.47
CA SER A 262 33.17 -8.54 -0.13
C SER A 262 32.42 -7.22 0.07
N ALA A 263 31.10 -7.26 0.02
CA ALA A 263 30.24 -6.12 0.34
C ALA A 263 29.04 -6.56 1.18
N PHE A 264 28.50 -5.63 1.97
CA PHE A 264 27.34 -5.87 2.81
C PHE A 264 26.12 -5.16 2.28
N VAL A 265 25.01 -5.90 2.16
CA VAL A 265 23.68 -5.35 1.94
C VAL A 265 23.04 -5.14 3.30
N SER A 266 22.63 -3.92 3.62
CA SER A 266 21.85 -3.61 4.83
C SER A 266 20.40 -4.06 4.63
N LEU A 267 19.88 -4.86 5.57
CA LEU A 267 18.54 -5.43 5.50
C LEU A 267 17.67 -4.86 6.62
N ALA A 268 16.46 -4.44 6.27
CA ALA A 268 15.39 -4.11 7.21
C ALA A 268 14.18 -5.00 6.93
N GLY A 269 13.65 -5.65 7.97
CA GLY A 269 12.50 -6.53 7.87
C GLY A 269 11.41 -6.09 8.85
N LYS A 270 10.20 -5.81 8.33
CA LYS A 270 9.05 -5.47 9.16
C LYS A 270 7.89 -6.38 8.81
N VAL A 271 7.34 -7.06 9.82
CA VAL A 271 6.12 -7.85 9.71
C VAL A 271 5.10 -7.31 10.68
N TYR A 272 4.00 -6.79 10.17
CA TYR A 272 2.92 -6.16 10.93
C TYR A 272 1.85 -7.17 11.31
N GLU A 273 1.40 -7.17 12.56
CA GLU A 273 0.16 -7.83 12.96
C GLU A 273 -1.01 -7.07 12.35
N LYS A 274 -1.94 -7.79 11.71
CA LYS A 274 -3.11 -7.19 11.07
C LYS A 274 -4.09 -6.65 12.11
N ALA A 275 -4.75 -5.54 11.83
CA ALA A 275 -5.87 -5.10 12.63
C ALA A 275 -7.01 -6.12 12.55
N VAL A 276 -7.71 -6.33 13.66
CA VAL A 276 -8.88 -7.20 13.79
C VAL A 276 -10.08 -6.35 14.20
N ALA A 277 -11.04 -6.22 13.30
CA ALA A 277 -12.21 -5.39 13.54
C ALA A 277 -13.28 -6.13 14.35
N LEU A 278 -13.64 -5.59 15.51
CA LEU A 278 -14.84 -5.97 16.27
C LEU A 278 -15.79 -4.77 16.26
N VAL A 279 -16.97 -4.93 15.63
CA VAL A 279 -17.94 -3.85 15.40
C VAL A 279 -19.23 -4.17 16.12
N GLN A 280 -19.83 -3.19 16.80
CA GLN A 280 -21.18 -3.27 17.35
C GLN A 280 -22.18 -3.51 16.21
N GLN A 281 -23.04 -4.51 16.38
CA GLN A 281 -23.95 -4.96 15.33
C GLN A 281 -25.31 -4.27 15.34
N VAL A 282 -25.72 -3.66 16.44
CA VAL A 282 -27.05 -3.05 16.60
C VAL A 282 -26.92 -1.67 17.26
N VAL A 283 -27.54 -0.68 16.65
CA VAL A 283 -27.79 0.65 17.26
C VAL A 283 -29.28 0.84 17.37
N ASP A 284 -29.79 1.00 18.60
CA ASP A 284 -31.20 1.16 18.89
C ASP A 284 -31.43 2.50 19.61
N PHE A 285 -32.22 3.38 19.00
CA PHE A 285 -32.62 4.66 19.57
C PHE A 285 -33.78 4.53 20.57
N GLY A 286 -34.36 3.34 20.67
CA GLY A 286 -35.52 3.09 21.53
C GLY A 286 -36.78 3.82 21.02
N ILE A 287 -37.62 4.32 21.98
CA ILE A 287 -38.83 5.10 21.66
C ILE A 287 -38.55 6.58 21.90
N VAL A 288 -38.71 7.38 20.86
CA VAL A 288 -38.57 8.84 20.85
C VAL A 288 -39.80 9.48 20.22
N HIS A 289 -39.93 10.81 20.23
CA HIS A 289 -41.10 11.48 19.69
C HIS A 289 -40.85 12.23 18.38
N VAL A 290 -41.91 12.43 17.62
CA VAL A 290 -41.87 13.26 16.40
C VAL A 290 -41.38 14.66 16.75
N GLY A 291 -40.34 15.12 16.04
CA GLY A 291 -39.71 16.43 16.23
C GLY A 291 -38.78 16.54 17.44
N GLU A 292 -38.56 15.47 18.17
CA GLU A 292 -37.59 15.45 19.26
C GLU A 292 -36.15 15.51 18.71
N LEU A 293 -35.31 16.34 19.33
CA LEU A 293 -33.88 16.38 19.02
C LEU A 293 -33.17 15.26 19.73
N VAL A 294 -32.83 14.22 18.97
CA VAL A 294 -32.13 13.04 19.48
C VAL A 294 -30.65 13.18 19.21
N ALA A 295 -29.81 12.91 20.22
CA ALA A 295 -28.38 12.91 20.04
C ALA A 295 -27.94 11.75 19.13
N ALA A 296 -26.91 11.96 18.32
CA ALA A 296 -26.28 10.89 17.57
C ALA A 296 -25.78 9.79 18.50
N LEU A 297 -25.98 8.54 18.11
CA LEU A 297 -25.44 7.37 18.80
C LEU A 297 -24.15 6.91 18.13
N GLY A 298 -23.12 6.67 18.92
CA GLY A 298 -21.85 6.13 18.44
C GLY A 298 -21.92 4.63 18.20
N VAL A 299 -21.28 4.18 17.14
CA VAL A 299 -21.05 2.75 16.86
C VAL A 299 -19.73 2.35 17.49
N SER A 300 -19.78 1.42 18.42
CA SER A 300 -18.57 0.91 19.06
C SER A 300 -17.75 0.05 18.09
N VAL A 301 -16.48 0.41 17.93
CA VAL A 301 -15.51 -0.33 17.12
C VAL A 301 -14.23 -0.56 17.92
N THR A 302 -13.76 -1.80 17.94
CA THR A 302 -12.52 -2.19 18.60
C THR A 302 -11.53 -2.77 17.61
N ASN A 303 -10.27 -2.41 17.71
CA ASN A 303 -9.19 -3.17 17.09
C ASN A 303 -8.79 -4.31 18.04
N ASP A 304 -9.37 -5.49 17.86
CA ASP A 304 -9.19 -6.67 18.72
C ASP A 304 -7.91 -7.46 18.37
N ALA A 305 -6.95 -6.81 17.68
CA ALA A 305 -5.67 -7.43 17.39
C ALA A 305 -4.85 -7.62 18.67
N PRO A 306 -4.08 -8.73 18.79
CA PRO A 306 -3.16 -8.92 19.91
C PRO A 306 -2.04 -7.87 19.87
N GLY A 307 -1.55 -7.46 21.04
CA GLY A 307 -0.36 -6.61 21.12
C GLY A 307 0.86 -7.34 20.58
N ALA A 308 1.57 -6.71 19.64
CA ALA A 308 2.70 -7.28 18.95
C ALA A 308 3.84 -6.25 18.77
N ALA A 309 4.99 -6.68 18.23
CA ALA A 309 6.13 -5.78 17.98
C ALA A 309 5.79 -4.65 17.02
N LEU A 310 5.02 -4.94 15.98
CA LEU A 310 4.41 -3.99 15.06
C LEU A 310 2.95 -4.37 14.85
N ASN A 311 2.06 -3.43 15.02
CA ASN A 311 0.63 -3.59 14.74
C ASN A 311 0.19 -2.61 13.67
N ASP A 312 -0.70 -3.07 12.79
CA ASP A 312 -1.51 -2.17 11.98
C ASP A 312 -2.54 -1.47 12.86
N THR A 313 -2.92 -0.25 12.51
CA THR A 313 -4.06 0.44 13.09
C THR A 313 -5.33 0.08 12.33
N LEU A 314 -6.47 0.12 13.02
CA LEU A 314 -7.78 -0.07 12.40
C LEU A 314 -8.32 1.29 11.95
N THR A 315 -8.49 1.48 10.65
CA THR A 315 -9.05 2.69 10.05
C THR A 315 -10.34 2.40 9.32
N GLY A 316 -11.08 3.42 8.94
CA GLY A 316 -12.29 3.29 8.14
C GLY A 316 -13.37 4.29 8.48
N SER A 317 -14.56 4.09 7.92
CA SER A 317 -15.71 4.98 8.06
C SER A 317 -17.00 4.20 8.04
N ILE A 318 -18.09 4.84 8.47
CA ILE A 318 -19.45 4.30 8.38
C ILE A 318 -20.23 5.02 7.28
N GLY A 319 -21.10 4.28 6.57
CA GLY A 319 -21.93 4.85 5.50
C GLY A 319 -23.07 3.93 5.09
N GLY A 320 -23.79 4.31 4.04
CA GLY A 320 -24.85 3.49 3.45
C GLY A 320 -26.07 3.30 4.35
N ALA A 321 -26.39 4.26 5.23
CA ALA A 321 -27.57 4.19 6.08
C ALA A 321 -28.86 4.16 5.26
N SER A 322 -29.82 3.34 5.71
CA SER A 322 -31.13 3.22 5.09
C SER A 322 -32.24 3.66 6.03
N GLY A 323 -33.41 4.02 5.48
CA GLY A 323 -34.56 4.54 6.26
C GLY A 323 -34.34 5.99 6.71
N PRO A 324 -34.82 6.37 7.90
CA PRO A 324 -34.65 7.72 8.45
C PRO A 324 -33.30 7.93 9.13
N PHE A 325 -32.36 7.02 8.93
CA PHE A 325 -31.04 7.10 9.57
C PHE A 325 -30.04 7.74 8.64
N THR A 326 -29.12 8.50 9.19
CA THR A 326 -27.93 9.00 8.53
C THR A 326 -26.68 8.62 9.32
N THR A 327 -25.55 8.52 8.64
CA THR A 327 -24.29 8.13 9.26
C THR A 327 -23.20 9.13 8.94
N ALA A 328 -22.30 9.36 9.88
CA ALA A 328 -21.16 10.23 9.72
C ALA A 328 -19.96 9.73 10.52
N GLY A 329 -18.77 10.13 10.07
CA GLY A 329 -17.54 9.93 10.82
C GLY A 329 -16.61 8.88 10.23
N ASN A 330 -15.39 8.91 10.76
CA ASN A 330 -14.31 7.99 10.43
C ASN A 330 -13.37 7.83 11.64
N LEU A 331 -12.58 6.77 11.64
CA LEU A 331 -11.66 6.45 12.74
C LEU A 331 -10.35 7.29 12.72
N GLY A 332 -10.28 8.35 11.89
CA GLY A 332 -9.15 9.27 11.85
C GLY A 332 -7.81 8.59 11.56
N THR A 333 -6.83 8.75 12.46
CA THR A 333 -5.50 8.14 12.35
C THR A 333 -5.48 6.64 12.64
N GLY A 334 -6.64 6.08 13.01
CA GLY A 334 -6.83 4.66 13.28
C GLY A 334 -6.69 4.28 14.76
N LEU A 335 -7.32 3.16 15.11
CA LEU A 335 -7.28 2.57 16.44
C LEU A 335 -6.08 1.65 16.59
N LEU A 336 -5.31 1.84 17.64
CA LEU A 336 -4.23 0.92 18.02
C LEU A 336 -4.81 -0.43 18.47
N ALA A 337 -3.99 -1.47 18.44
CA ALA A 337 -4.39 -2.80 18.96
C ALA A 337 -4.91 -2.71 20.39
N GLY A 338 -6.05 -3.36 20.66
CA GLY A 338 -6.74 -3.36 21.95
C GLY A 338 -7.54 -2.10 22.26
N VAL A 339 -7.58 -1.08 21.39
CA VAL A 339 -8.31 0.17 21.64
C VAL A 339 -9.71 0.11 21.05
N THR A 340 -10.69 0.61 21.82
CA THR A 340 -12.11 0.77 21.44
C THR A 340 -12.43 2.25 21.25
N ASP A 341 -13.11 2.56 20.17
CA ASP A 341 -13.78 3.85 19.92
C ASP A 341 -15.29 3.67 19.98
N THR A 342 -16.00 4.63 20.58
CA THR A 342 -17.46 4.60 20.73
C THR A 342 -18.15 5.85 20.23
N SER A 343 -17.42 6.73 19.57
CA SER A 343 -17.92 8.08 19.24
C SER A 343 -17.56 8.58 17.84
N SER A 344 -16.47 8.08 17.24
CA SER A 344 -16.00 8.59 15.94
C SER A 344 -16.86 8.15 14.76
N LEU A 345 -17.59 7.03 14.89
CA LEU A 345 -18.60 6.58 13.93
C LEU A 345 -19.97 6.83 14.52
N GLY A 346 -20.76 7.71 13.91
CA GLY A 346 -22.06 8.13 14.44
C GLY A 346 -23.22 7.75 13.55
N VAL A 347 -24.36 7.50 14.17
CA VAL A 347 -25.66 7.33 13.53
C VAL A 347 -26.60 8.40 14.08
N GLU A 348 -27.31 9.09 13.20
CA GLU A 348 -28.33 10.07 13.53
C GLU A 348 -29.70 9.57 13.05
N LEU A 349 -30.76 9.97 13.75
CA LEU A 349 -32.14 9.62 13.46
C LEU A 349 -32.94 10.87 13.05
N ASP A 350 -33.60 10.81 11.89
CA ASP A 350 -34.63 11.78 11.52
C ASP A 350 -35.96 11.44 12.20
N THR A 351 -36.40 12.30 13.11
CA THR A 351 -37.64 12.16 13.88
C THR A 351 -38.83 12.91 13.28
N SER A 352 -38.74 13.37 12.03
CA SER A 352 -39.80 14.20 11.40
C SER A 352 -41.12 13.47 11.16
N ALA A 353 -41.14 12.16 11.20
CA ALA A 353 -42.32 11.33 10.99
C ALA A 353 -42.42 10.18 12.01
N ALA A 354 -43.65 9.91 12.47
CA ALA A 354 -43.90 8.76 13.31
C ALA A 354 -43.76 7.43 12.53
N GLY A 355 -43.18 6.41 13.16
CA GLY A 355 -42.99 5.11 12.55
C GLY A 355 -42.20 4.13 13.43
N ILE A 356 -42.26 2.87 13.10
CA ILE A 356 -41.31 1.85 13.62
C ILE A 356 -40.33 1.64 12.48
N PHE A 357 -39.09 1.97 12.73
CA PHE A 357 -38.05 2.01 11.71
C PHE A 357 -37.00 0.92 11.97
N ALA A 358 -36.66 0.23 10.90
CA ALA A 358 -35.51 -0.65 10.83
C ALA A 358 -34.70 -0.27 9.61
N GLY A 359 -33.39 -0.23 9.75
CA GLY A 359 -32.45 0.10 8.68
C GLY A 359 -31.13 -0.61 8.88
N THR A 360 -30.21 -0.38 7.98
CA THR A 360 -28.84 -0.89 8.09
C THR A 360 -27.86 0.22 7.72
N ALA A 361 -26.68 0.14 8.29
CA ALA A 361 -25.50 0.90 7.84
C ALA A 361 -24.32 -0.07 7.68
N ALA A 362 -23.24 0.39 7.05
CA ALA A 362 -22.07 -0.42 6.83
C ALA A 362 -20.80 0.31 7.29
N ALA A 363 -20.04 -0.30 8.19
CA ALA A 363 -18.71 0.14 8.56
C ALA A 363 -17.68 -0.52 7.62
N SER A 364 -17.05 0.26 6.74
CA SER A 364 -15.97 -0.19 5.85
C SER A 364 -14.63 0.05 6.52
N LEU A 365 -13.94 -1.04 6.87
CA LEU A 365 -12.76 -1.00 7.72
C LEU A 365 -11.52 -1.55 7.01
N PHE A 366 -10.35 -1.02 7.40
CA PHE A 366 -9.05 -1.34 6.82
C PHE A 366 -8.00 -1.53 7.92
N SER A 367 -7.06 -2.42 7.65
CA SER A 367 -5.83 -2.58 8.41
C SER A 367 -4.76 -1.69 7.76
N HIS A 368 -4.26 -0.71 8.48
CA HIS A 368 -3.40 0.38 7.99
C HIS A 368 -2.06 0.42 8.72
N ASN A 369 -0.99 0.61 7.96
CA ASN A 369 0.32 1.02 8.45
C ASN A 369 0.99 1.97 7.44
N PRO A 370 2.00 2.75 7.86
CA PRO A 370 2.63 3.75 7.00
C PRO A 370 3.52 3.18 5.89
N ASP A 371 3.87 1.90 5.97
CA ASP A 371 4.86 1.28 5.09
C ASP A 371 4.24 0.51 3.92
N MET A 372 2.94 0.17 4.00
CA MET A 372 2.25 -0.68 3.03
C MET A 372 0.87 -0.12 2.67
N ALA A 373 0.34 -0.55 1.55
CA ALA A 373 -1.04 -0.24 1.17
C ALA A 373 -2.04 -0.79 2.19
N ASP A 374 -3.16 -0.09 2.37
CA ASP A 374 -4.24 -0.51 3.25
C ASP A 374 -4.80 -1.87 2.83
N LEU A 375 -5.02 -2.73 3.80
CA LEU A 375 -5.67 -4.01 3.60
C LEU A 375 -7.15 -3.89 3.99
N ALA A 376 -8.06 -4.07 3.02
CA ALA A 376 -9.49 -4.09 3.30
C ALA A 376 -9.85 -5.29 4.18
N LEU A 377 -10.47 -5.02 5.33
CA LEU A 377 -11.00 -6.06 6.23
C LEU A 377 -12.45 -6.43 5.88
N GLY A 378 -13.09 -5.63 5.03
CA GLY A 378 -14.45 -5.82 4.58
C GLY A 378 -15.40 -4.75 5.07
N SER A 379 -16.69 -5.04 4.89
CA SER A 379 -17.80 -4.19 5.32
C SER A 379 -18.59 -4.92 6.41
N PHE A 380 -18.76 -4.27 7.54
CA PHE A 380 -19.47 -4.79 8.72
C PHE A 380 -20.84 -4.14 8.79
N GLN A 381 -21.90 -4.93 8.71
CA GLN A 381 -23.27 -4.43 8.83
C GLN A 381 -23.57 -4.03 10.26
N VAL A 382 -24.25 -2.91 10.42
CA VAL A 382 -24.83 -2.41 11.67
C VAL A 382 -26.33 -2.26 11.46
N ASP A 383 -27.12 -3.00 12.21
CA ASP A 383 -28.57 -2.91 12.18
C ASP A 383 -29.02 -1.70 13.02
N LEU A 384 -29.95 -0.91 12.46
CA LEU A 384 -30.42 0.33 13.03
C LEU A 384 -31.90 0.19 13.37
N MET A 385 -32.29 0.57 14.59
CA MET A 385 -33.66 0.48 15.06
C MET A 385 -34.09 1.75 15.78
N ALA A 386 -35.35 2.15 15.58
CA ALA A 386 -35.99 3.24 16.29
C ALA A 386 -37.51 3.11 16.22
N GLN A 387 -38.19 3.58 17.26
CA GLN A 387 -39.62 3.85 17.22
C GLN A 387 -39.85 5.35 17.47
N VAL A 388 -40.43 6.04 16.50
CA VAL A 388 -40.79 7.45 16.62
C VAL A 388 -42.29 7.53 16.85
N ASN A 389 -42.71 8.00 18.03
CA ASN A 389 -44.09 8.11 18.41
C ASN A 389 -44.64 9.53 18.16
N ASN A 390 -45.88 9.63 17.76
CA ASN A 390 -46.66 10.82 18.01
C ASN A 390 -46.98 10.96 19.51
N TYR A 391 -47.01 12.17 20.02
CA TYR A 391 -47.55 12.42 21.36
C TYR A 391 -49.01 12.01 21.39
N ALA A 392 -49.50 11.54 22.54
CA ALA A 392 -50.93 11.32 22.75
C ALA A 392 -51.71 12.60 22.57
N ASN A 393 -52.89 12.52 21.97
CA ASN A 393 -53.78 13.69 21.74
C ASN A 393 -55.21 13.31 22.13
N ALA A 394 -55.63 13.79 23.29
CA ALA A 394 -57.01 13.58 23.76
C ALA A 394 -58.00 14.38 22.94
N ASP A 395 -59.10 13.77 22.55
CA ASP A 395 -60.20 14.37 21.80
C ASP A 395 -61.53 13.79 22.30
N LEU A 396 -62.58 14.60 22.27
CA LEU A 396 -63.95 14.19 22.58
C LEU A 396 -64.81 14.21 21.30
N ALA A 397 -65.63 13.19 21.13
CA ALA A 397 -66.56 13.12 20.03
C ALA A 397 -67.97 12.65 20.50
N LYS A 398 -68.99 13.11 19.81
CA LYS A 398 -70.36 12.62 19.98
C LYS A 398 -70.63 11.49 19.02
N THR A 399 -71.09 10.35 19.54
CA THR A 399 -71.39 9.16 18.75
C THR A 399 -72.90 9.00 18.48
N GLY A 400 -73.76 9.69 19.24
CA GLY A 400 -75.20 9.57 19.05
C GLY A 400 -76.05 10.36 20.06
N GLY A 401 -77.37 10.21 19.97
CA GLY A 401 -78.33 10.80 20.90
C GLY A 401 -78.69 12.25 20.69
N GLY A 402 -79.38 12.88 21.64
CA GLY A 402 -79.87 14.24 21.63
C GLY A 402 -78.79 15.31 21.82
N GLY A 403 -79.22 16.59 21.73
CA GLY A 403 -78.33 17.74 21.90
C GLY A 403 -77.39 18.00 20.72
N SER A 404 -77.00 19.24 20.56
CA SER A 404 -75.94 19.67 19.63
C SER A 404 -74.60 19.57 20.32
N PHE A 405 -73.58 19.07 19.57
CA PHE A 405 -72.19 18.92 20.04
C PHE A 405 -71.31 19.74 19.14
N GLY A 406 -70.40 20.45 19.72
CA GLY A 406 -69.45 21.27 18.97
C GLY A 406 -68.28 21.72 19.83
N GLY A 407 -67.42 22.59 19.25
CA GLY A 407 -66.15 22.94 19.86
C GLY A 407 -65.00 22.16 19.24
N GLY A 408 -63.88 22.12 19.89
CA GLY A 408 -62.67 21.42 19.50
C GLY A 408 -61.46 21.94 20.26
N GLY A 409 -60.39 21.19 20.23
CA GLY A 409 -59.19 21.49 21.01
C GLY A 409 -59.43 21.31 22.49
N LEU A 410 -59.38 22.34 23.28
CA LEU A 410 -59.51 22.24 24.75
C LEU A 410 -60.92 22.51 25.27
N GLU A 411 -61.84 22.97 24.42
CA GLU A 411 -63.20 23.32 24.84
C GLU A 411 -64.26 22.72 23.90
N TYR A 412 -65.17 21.97 24.51
CA TYR A 412 -66.30 21.35 23.86
C TYR A 412 -67.57 21.78 24.53
N PHE A 413 -68.69 21.72 23.84
CA PHE A 413 -70.02 21.90 24.40
C PHE A 413 -70.99 20.84 23.93
N LEU A 414 -71.87 20.43 24.83
CA LEU A 414 -73.04 19.61 24.57
C LEU A 414 -74.28 20.41 25.03
N ASP A 415 -75.07 20.91 24.08
CA ASP A 415 -76.23 21.73 24.37
C ASP A 415 -77.52 21.00 23.97
N PHE A 416 -78.33 20.64 24.92
CA PHE A 416 -79.62 20.04 24.70
C PHE A 416 -80.66 21.05 24.21
N GLY A 417 -80.36 22.38 24.23
CA GLY A 417 -81.19 23.47 23.73
C GLY A 417 -82.38 23.76 24.66
N ASN A 418 -83.46 24.25 24.06
CA ASN A 418 -84.71 24.43 24.80
C ASN A 418 -85.48 23.12 24.84
N VAL A 419 -85.68 22.61 26.03
CA VAL A 419 -86.34 21.32 26.31
C VAL A 419 -87.65 21.60 27.05
N LEU A 420 -88.76 20.99 26.63
CA LEU A 420 -90.02 21.13 27.33
C LEU A 420 -90.04 20.44 28.68
N LEU A 421 -90.62 21.12 29.66
CA LEU A 421 -90.79 20.55 31.01
C LEU A 421 -91.52 19.20 30.91
N ASN A 422 -90.96 18.16 31.55
CA ASN A 422 -91.44 16.76 31.56
C ASN A 422 -91.56 16.09 30.20
N SER A 423 -90.77 16.52 29.19
CA SER A 423 -90.69 15.84 27.88
C SER A 423 -90.03 14.45 27.87
N GLY A 424 -89.51 14.01 29.00
CA GLY A 424 -88.76 12.78 29.15
C GLY A 424 -87.24 12.99 28.99
N PRO A 425 -86.48 12.04 29.47
CA PRO A 425 -85.03 12.17 29.50
C PRO A 425 -84.42 12.22 28.09
N LEU A 426 -83.43 13.08 27.93
CA LEU A 426 -82.57 13.20 26.76
C LEU A 426 -81.23 12.54 27.08
N VAL A 427 -80.69 11.83 26.12
CA VAL A 427 -79.39 11.18 26.27
C VAL A 427 -78.50 11.52 25.09
N ALA A 428 -77.28 11.90 25.36
CA ALA A 428 -76.20 12.03 24.40
C ALA A 428 -75.12 10.98 24.66
N SER A 429 -74.64 10.30 23.61
CA SER A 429 -73.53 9.34 23.69
C SER A 429 -72.26 9.98 23.18
N LEU A 430 -71.20 9.79 23.94
CA LEU A 430 -69.89 10.39 23.69
C LEU A 430 -68.78 9.30 23.70
N GLU A 431 -67.64 9.65 23.22
CA GLU A 431 -66.42 8.90 23.31
C GLU A 431 -65.20 9.80 23.50
N VAL A 432 -64.18 9.29 24.15
CA VAL A 432 -62.82 9.85 24.21
C VAL A 432 -61.98 9.14 23.19
N ARG A 433 -61.17 9.87 22.44
CA ARG A 433 -60.23 9.34 21.46
C ARG A 433 -58.80 9.72 21.82
N ASN A 434 -57.84 8.84 21.54
CA ASN A 434 -56.48 9.24 21.34
C ASN A 434 -56.31 9.58 19.83
N ALA A 435 -56.54 10.86 19.47
CA ALA A 435 -56.75 11.29 18.10
C ALA A 435 -55.43 11.45 17.33
N VAL A 436 -54.60 10.44 17.30
CA VAL A 436 -53.32 10.36 16.57
C VAL A 436 -53.28 9.08 15.76
N SER A 437 -52.52 9.10 14.67
CA SER A 437 -52.31 7.93 13.77
C SER A 437 -50.87 7.41 13.86
N GLY A 438 -50.69 6.14 13.55
CA GLY A 438 -49.38 5.48 13.57
C GLY A 438 -48.91 5.13 14.99
N PRO A 439 -47.63 4.88 15.18
CA PRO A 439 -47.07 4.72 16.54
C PRO A 439 -47.28 6.00 17.32
N ALA A 440 -47.81 5.81 18.52
CA ALA A 440 -48.15 6.95 19.40
C ALA A 440 -48.07 6.53 20.86
N ASP A 441 -47.96 7.54 21.72
CA ASP A 441 -48.06 7.35 23.14
C ASP A 441 -49.45 6.89 23.52
N LEU A 442 -49.53 6.10 24.58
CA LEU A 442 -50.78 5.71 25.21
C LEU A 442 -51.37 6.89 25.96
N LEU A 443 -52.69 7.02 25.92
CA LEU A 443 -53.42 8.09 26.61
C LEU A 443 -54.06 7.51 27.88
N ASP A 444 -53.79 8.15 29.03
CA ASP A 444 -54.51 7.98 30.27
C ASP A 444 -55.37 9.22 30.53
N GLY A 445 -56.51 9.07 31.22
CA GLY A 445 -57.30 10.19 31.58
C GLY A 445 -58.23 9.96 32.79
N LEU A 446 -58.55 11.02 33.45
CA LEU A 446 -59.54 11.03 34.53
C LEU A 446 -60.56 12.17 34.29
N PHE A 447 -61.80 11.95 34.62
CA PHE A 447 -62.85 12.91 34.49
C PHE A 447 -63.20 13.54 35.84
N ASN A 448 -63.17 14.90 35.89
CA ASN A 448 -63.66 15.69 37.01
C ASN A 448 -64.97 16.38 36.59
N ILE A 449 -66.07 16.02 37.26
CA ILE A 449 -67.39 16.62 37.03
C ILE A 449 -67.55 17.78 37.99
N LEU A 450 -67.69 18.99 37.42
CA LEU A 450 -67.83 20.25 38.16
C LEU A 450 -69.19 20.85 37.91
N GLY A 451 -69.86 21.35 38.97
CA GLY A 451 -71.16 22.00 38.86
C GLY A 451 -72.20 21.43 39.81
N THR A 452 -73.43 21.67 39.49
CA THR A 452 -74.57 21.28 40.35
C THR A 452 -74.99 19.82 40.20
N GLN A 453 -74.39 19.12 39.21
CA GLN A 453 -74.72 17.75 38.83
C GLN A 453 -76.21 17.55 38.48
N ASP A 454 -76.75 18.50 37.71
CA ASP A 454 -78.11 18.43 37.21
C ASP A 454 -78.28 17.44 36.05
N PHE A 455 -77.17 16.95 35.53
CA PHE A 455 -77.07 15.89 34.50
C PHE A 455 -76.62 14.56 35.16
N ALA A 456 -77.09 13.45 34.64
CA ALA A 456 -76.58 12.15 35.03
C ALA A 456 -75.50 11.69 34.06
N TYR A 457 -74.37 11.27 34.59
CA TYR A 457 -73.18 10.87 33.88
C TYR A 457 -72.95 9.36 34.02
N ASN A 458 -72.75 8.66 32.90
CA ASN A 458 -72.46 7.23 32.93
C ASN A 458 -71.16 6.98 32.20
N ALA A 459 -70.32 6.10 32.78
CA ALA A 459 -69.02 5.66 32.28
C ALA A 459 -67.93 6.74 32.20
N PHE A 460 -68.10 7.91 32.81
CA PHE A 460 -67.03 8.90 32.98
C PHE A 460 -66.10 8.49 34.10
N ASN A 461 -65.41 7.32 33.90
CA ASN A 461 -64.43 6.76 34.83
C ASN A 461 -63.02 7.00 34.33
N ASP A 462 -62.03 6.90 35.20
CA ASP A 462 -60.62 6.88 34.83
C ASP A 462 -60.37 5.79 33.81
N PHE A 463 -59.53 6.09 32.85
CA PHE A 463 -59.13 5.15 31.82
C PHE A 463 -57.62 5.20 31.63
N PHE A 464 -57.04 4.05 31.20
CA PHE A 464 -55.61 3.89 31.06
C PHE A 464 -55.26 3.17 29.75
N ASN A 465 -54.09 3.52 29.19
CA ASN A 465 -53.50 2.83 28.04
C ASN A 465 -54.35 2.86 26.77
N LEU A 466 -55.06 3.97 26.51
CA LEU A 466 -55.81 4.11 25.27
C LEU A 466 -54.81 4.33 24.09
N ALA A 467 -54.75 3.38 23.21
CA ALA A 467 -53.79 3.38 22.11
C ALA A 467 -54.10 4.49 21.09
N GLY A 468 -53.08 4.94 20.34
CA GLY A 468 -53.22 5.87 19.22
C GLY A 468 -54.28 5.39 18.22
N GLY A 469 -55.19 6.26 17.81
CA GLY A 469 -56.31 5.94 16.93
C GLY A 469 -57.46 5.18 17.57
N ALA A 470 -57.34 4.79 18.83
CA ALA A 470 -58.42 4.11 19.57
C ALA A 470 -59.36 5.09 20.20
N ALA A 471 -60.62 4.62 20.45
CA ALA A 471 -61.65 5.33 21.16
C ALA A 471 -62.22 4.53 22.34
N LEU A 472 -62.43 5.23 23.43
CA LEU A 472 -63.18 4.75 24.57
C LEU A 472 -64.63 5.22 24.45
N GLY A 473 -65.52 4.37 24.02
CA GLY A 473 -66.97 4.64 23.89
C GLY A 473 -67.74 4.32 25.15
N GLY A 474 -69.06 4.48 25.09
CA GLY A 474 -69.97 4.16 26.15
C GLY A 474 -70.22 5.30 27.15
N LEU A 475 -69.51 6.42 27.02
CA LEU A 475 -69.83 7.62 27.83
C LEU A 475 -71.20 8.14 27.45
N SER A 476 -72.01 8.49 28.40
CA SER A 476 -73.28 9.16 28.13
C SER A 476 -73.65 10.19 29.18
N VAL A 477 -74.21 11.29 28.67
CA VAL A 477 -74.80 12.36 29.47
C VAL A 477 -76.29 12.27 29.27
N SER A 478 -77.05 12.16 30.36
CA SER A 478 -78.50 12.22 30.33
C SER A 478 -79.01 13.38 31.16
N PHE A 479 -80.09 14.01 30.62
CA PHE A 479 -80.76 15.12 31.25
C PHE A 479 -82.27 14.84 31.35
N ASP A 480 -82.84 14.95 32.57
CA ASP A 480 -84.27 14.80 32.81
C ASP A 480 -84.86 16.16 33.14
N PRO A 481 -85.70 16.76 32.27
CA PRO A 481 -86.21 18.11 32.39
C PRO A 481 -87.37 18.19 33.36
N THR A 482 -87.15 17.99 34.65
CA THR A 482 -88.20 18.00 35.70
C THR A 482 -88.43 19.34 36.37
N SER A 483 -87.58 20.37 36.09
CA SER A 483 -87.65 21.67 36.70
C SER A 483 -87.35 22.74 35.63
N LEU A 484 -88.05 23.93 35.69
CA LEU A 484 -87.80 25.06 34.82
C LEU A 484 -86.44 25.70 35.18
N GLY A 485 -85.70 26.17 34.14
CA GLY A 485 -84.45 26.89 34.36
C GLY A 485 -83.37 26.59 33.36
N VAL A 486 -82.23 27.23 33.54
CA VAL A 486 -81.01 26.96 32.80
C VAL A 486 -80.09 26.11 33.65
N PHE A 487 -79.66 25.01 33.07
CA PHE A 487 -78.77 23.98 33.71
C PHE A 487 -77.43 23.96 32.99
N SER A 488 -76.31 23.89 33.74
CA SER A 488 -75.00 23.82 33.18
C SER A 488 -74.03 23.16 34.14
N ASP A 489 -73.32 22.12 33.65
CA ASP A 489 -72.20 21.49 34.32
C ASP A 489 -70.97 21.52 33.39
N ASP A 490 -69.79 21.53 33.96
CA ASP A 490 -68.51 21.34 33.23
C ASP A 490 -67.89 19.97 33.60
N ILE A 491 -67.46 19.22 32.60
CA ILE A 491 -66.70 17.99 32.76
C ILE A 491 -65.29 18.28 32.28
N VAL A 492 -64.31 18.14 33.16
CA VAL A 492 -62.90 18.34 32.85
C VAL A 492 -62.21 17.01 32.68
N LEU A 493 -61.69 16.75 31.53
CA LEU A 493 -60.80 15.62 31.26
C LEU A 493 -59.36 16.06 31.49
N VAL A 494 -58.74 15.49 32.55
CA VAL A 494 -57.31 15.62 32.85
C VAL A 494 -56.61 14.40 32.27
N SER A 495 -55.72 14.59 31.34
CA SER A 495 -55.10 13.47 30.63
C SER A 495 -53.57 13.53 30.61
N SER A 496 -52.94 12.40 30.34
CA SER A 496 -51.49 12.29 30.19
C SER A 496 -51.13 11.27 29.10
N GLY A 497 -50.05 11.58 28.37
CA GLY A 497 -49.43 10.65 27.45
C GLY A 497 -48.29 9.89 28.11
N HIS A 498 -48.08 8.62 27.76
CA HIS A 498 -46.96 7.83 28.20
C HIS A 498 -46.59 6.71 27.20
N ASN A 499 -45.37 6.19 27.28
CA ASN A 499 -44.93 5.07 26.47
C ASN A 499 -43.95 4.15 27.20
N GLY A 500 -43.47 3.10 26.53
CA GLY A 500 -42.59 2.08 27.07
C GLY A 500 -41.17 2.52 27.43
N SER A 501 -40.75 3.73 27.00
CA SER A 501 -39.42 4.27 27.38
C SER A 501 -39.38 4.85 28.79
N GLY A 502 -40.53 4.90 29.47
CA GLY A 502 -40.70 5.58 30.76
C GLY A 502 -41.12 7.04 30.64
N TYR A 503 -41.32 7.55 29.42
CA TYR A 503 -41.89 8.88 29.19
C TYR A 503 -43.31 8.97 29.73
N ARG A 504 -43.62 10.04 30.44
CA ARG A 504 -44.97 10.44 30.89
C ARG A 504 -45.06 11.94 30.99
N ALA A 505 -46.07 12.54 30.33
CA ALA A 505 -46.35 13.98 30.41
C ALA A 505 -47.84 14.25 30.47
N GLY A 506 -48.24 15.22 31.28
CA GLY A 506 -49.61 15.76 31.31
C GLY A 506 -49.95 16.49 30.03
N LEU A 507 -51.15 16.34 29.55
CA LEU A 507 -51.70 17.12 28.43
C LEU A 507 -52.56 18.25 28.99
N ASP A 508 -52.85 19.23 28.16
CA ASP A 508 -53.74 20.31 28.52
C ASP A 508 -55.15 19.76 28.83
N GLU A 509 -55.81 20.34 29.81
CA GLU A 509 -57.16 19.91 30.27
C GLU A 509 -58.20 20.24 29.19
N ILE A 510 -59.09 19.27 28.94
CA ILE A 510 -60.22 19.45 28.02
C ILE A 510 -61.46 19.66 28.85
N THR A 511 -62.19 20.75 28.61
CA THR A 511 -63.46 21.05 29.26
C THR A 511 -64.63 20.76 28.32
N LEU A 512 -65.53 19.90 28.72
CA LEU A 512 -66.83 19.71 28.09
C LEU A 512 -67.92 20.43 28.91
N ARG A 513 -68.46 21.51 28.36
CA ARG A 513 -69.59 22.23 28.97
C ARG A 513 -70.90 21.65 28.51
N VAL A 514 -71.69 21.14 29.44
CA VAL A 514 -73.02 20.59 29.22
C VAL A 514 -74.09 21.64 29.58
N ARG A 515 -75.09 21.83 28.72
CA ARG A 515 -76.17 22.83 28.93
C ARG A 515 -77.53 22.29 28.54
N ALA A 516 -78.54 22.78 29.20
CA ALA A 516 -79.95 22.64 28.83
C ALA A 516 -80.78 23.84 29.36
N ASN A 517 -81.80 24.22 28.64
CA ASN A 517 -82.75 25.23 29.09
C ASN A 517 -84.16 24.63 29.07
N VAL A 518 -84.76 24.42 30.26
CA VAL A 518 -86.11 23.88 30.37
C VAL A 518 -87.12 24.99 30.37
N VAL A 519 -88.01 24.92 29.41
CA VAL A 519 -89.07 25.92 29.16
C VAL A 519 -90.45 25.33 29.37
N SER A 520 -91.44 26.09 29.85
CA SER A 520 -92.82 25.67 29.92
C SER A 520 -93.46 25.62 28.54
N ASP A 521 -94.35 24.61 28.34
CA ASP A 521 -95.23 24.63 27.16
C ASP A 521 -96.23 25.75 27.24
N ALA A 522 -95.77 26.96 26.96
CA ALA A 522 -96.65 28.09 26.76
C ALA A 522 -97.04 28.14 25.30
N GLY A 523 -98.23 27.56 24.95
CA GLY A 523 -98.87 27.74 23.64
C GLY A 523 -99.09 29.21 23.38
N GLY A 524 -98.09 29.89 22.91
CA GLY A 524 -98.08 31.30 22.51
C GLY A 524 -97.20 31.48 21.29
N THR A 525 -97.84 31.82 20.20
CA THR A 525 -97.16 32.31 18.98
C THR A 525 -96.26 33.49 19.34
N VAL A 526 -94.99 33.20 19.43
CA VAL A 526 -93.99 34.27 19.49
C VAL A 526 -93.84 34.83 18.07
N PRO A 527 -94.02 36.18 17.89
CA PRO A 527 -93.69 36.79 16.61
C PRO A 527 -92.20 36.59 16.33
N GLU A 528 -91.88 36.10 15.18
CA GLU A 528 -90.49 35.97 14.75
C GLU A 528 -89.71 37.28 14.97
N PRO A 529 -88.61 37.28 15.71
CA PRO A 529 -87.78 38.47 15.76
C PRO A 529 -87.15 38.68 14.40
N GLY A 530 -87.05 39.91 13.98
CA GLY A 530 -86.53 40.37 12.67
C GLY A 530 -85.07 39.98 12.40
N SER A 531 -84.63 38.76 12.83
CA SER A 531 -83.27 38.21 12.60
C SER A 531 -83.02 37.82 11.13
N LEU A 532 -84.07 37.55 10.35
CA LEU A 532 -83.91 37.32 8.90
C LEU A 532 -83.47 38.59 8.12
N ALA A 533 -83.87 39.79 8.61
CA ALA A 533 -83.42 41.06 8.02
C ALA A 533 -81.93 41.34 8.33
N LEU A 534 -81.49 41.00 9.51
CA LEU A 534 -80.07 41.15 9.89
C LEU A 534 -79.11 40.13 9.19
N VAL A 535 -79.56 38.92 8.92
CA VAL A 535 -78.81 37.98 8.13
C VAL A 535 -78.74 38.39 6.65
N ALA A 536 -79.81 38.97 6.11
CA ALA A 536 -79.81 39.49 4.75
C ALA A 536 -78.86 40.69 4.60
N ILE A 537 -78.76 41.57 5.60
CA ILE A 537 -77.81 42.70 5.61
C ILE A 537 -76.37 42.22 5.78
N ALA A 538 -76.09 41.19 6.63
CA ALA A 538 -74.79 40.63 6.79
C ALA A 538 -74.27 39.89 5.52
N LEU A 539 -75.15 39.20 4.81
CA LEU A 539 -74.83 38.55 3.54
C LEU A 539 -74.59 39.57 2.41
N ALA A 540 -75.28 40.69 2.40
CA ALA A 540 -75.06 41.78 1.46
C ALA A 540 -73.72 42.50 1.72
N ALA A 541 -73.36 42.73 2.99
CA ALA A 541 -72.09 43.32 3.37
C ALA A 541 -70.86 42.36 3.01
N MET A 542 -71.02 41.06 3.16
CA MET A 542 -69.99 40.10 2.74
C MET A 542 -69.84 40.03 1.20
N ARG A 543 -70.88 40.23 0.43
CA ARG A 543 -70.81 40.34 -1.04
C ARG A 543 -70.08 41.59 -1.51
N LEU A 544 -70.25 42.74 -0.81
CA LEU A 544 -69.49 43.94 -1.12
C LEU A 544 -68.00 43.83 -0.74
N ALA A 545 -67.68 43.23 0.40
CA ALA A 545 -66.30 43.04 0.81
C ALA A 545 -65.50 42.13 -0.16
N ARG A 546 -66.13 41.08 -0.74
CA ARG A 546 -65.49 40.21 -1.77
C ARG A 546 -65.21 40.94 -3.10
N ARG A 547 -65.93 42.04 -3.43
CA ARG A 547 -65.66 42.85 -4.63
C ARG A 547 -64.41 43.73 -4.51
N HIS A 548 -64.07 44.18 -3.31
CA HIS A 548 -62.87 45.01 -3.09
C HIS A 548 -61.57 44.21 -2.95
N ILE A 549 -61.61 42.93 -2.62
CA ILE A 549 -60.42 42.10 -2.56
C ILE A 549 -59.99 41.61 -3.95
N ALA A 550 -60.89 41.53 -4.91
CA ALA A 550 -60.57 41.12 -6.28
C ALA A 550 -59.85 42.19 -7.14
N VAL A 551 -59.84 43.47 -6.70
CA VAL A 551 -59.18 44.58 -7.43
C VAL A 551 -57.73 44.83 -6.94
N ALA A 552 -57.37 44.36 -5.76
CA ALA A 552 -56.00 44.54 -5.21
C ALA A 552 -54.97 43.44 -5.59
N ALA A 553 -55.41 42.38 -6.27
CA ALA A 553 -54.50 41.25 -6.63
C ALA A 553 -53.96 41.32 -8.06
N MET A 554 -54.13 42.43 -8.80
CA MET A 554 -53.71 42.56 -10.20
C MET A 554 -52.72 43.71 -10.46
N SER A 555 -51.90 44.04 -9.47
CA SER A 555 -50.81 45.02 -9.64
C SER A 555 -49.59 44.64 -8.83
N MET A 556 -49.00 43.47 -9.13
CA MET A 556 -47.63 43.16 -8.75
C MET A 556 -47.10 41.93 -9.52
N VAL A 557 -46.98 42.10 -10.85
CA VAL A 557 -46.00 41.37 -11.66
C VAL A 557 -45.63 42.31 -12.81
N VAL A 558 -44.56 43.00 -12.67
CA VAL A 558 -43.58 43.38 -13.70
C VAL A 558 -42.20 43.33 -13.06
#